data_cea53517a320bc52f5e58a4289d4e3b0
#
_entry.id   cea53517a320bc52f5e58a4289d4e3b0
#
_cell.length_a   1.000
_cell.length_b   1.000
_cell.length_c   1.000
_cell.angle_alpha   90.00
_cell.angle_beta   90.00
_cell.angle_gamma   90.00
#
_symmetry.space_group_name_H-M   'P 1'
#
loop_
_entity.id
_entity.type
_entity.pdbx_description
1 polymer ?
#
loop_
_entity_poly.entity_id
_entity_poly.type
_entity_poly.pdbx_seq_one_letter_code
_entity_poly.pdbx_strand_id
1 'polypeptide(L)'
;RALAGAPGEHQVVTADTTRPAWAPGSFDRVLVDVPCTGLGALRRRPEARWRRRPADLERFAPLQRDLLRQALRSVRPGGVVAYATCSPHPAETRAVVQDVLRATRRETPAEPVDARPLLLGVPELGDGPDVQLWPHLHGTDAMYLSLLRRTG
;
A
#
# COMPACT_ATOMS: atom_id res chain seq x y z
N ARG A 1 -8.52 -12.66 15.67
CA ARG A 1 -7.59 -12.67 16.83
C ARG A 1 -6.62 -11.50 16.82
N ALA A 2 -6.22 -10.96 15.66
CA ALA A 2 -5.25 -9.84 15.57
C ALA A 2 -5.75 -8.54 16.23
N LEU A 3 -7.05 -8.31 16.30
CA LEU A 3 -7.67 -7.13 16.91
C LEU A 3 -8.13 -7.36 18.36
N ALA A 4 -7.96 -8.58 18.90
CA ALA A 4 -8.31 -8.85 20.29
C ALA A 4 -7.40 -8.03 21.22
N GLY A 5 -8.00 -7.10 21.99
CA GLY A 5 -7.28 -6.18 22.85
C GLY A 5 -6.85 -4.85 22.18
N ALA A 6 -7.15 -4.64 20.91
CA ALA A 6 -6.96 -3.32 20.29
C ALA A 6 -7.92 -2.29 20.92
N PRO A 7 -7.46 -1.09 21.26
CA PRO A 7 -8.32 -0.05 21.78
C PRO A 7 -9.32 0.45 20.74
N GLY A 8 -10.51 0.85 21.18
CA GLY A 8 -11.57 1.39 20.33
C GLY A 8 -12.54 0.32 19.79
N GLU A 9 -13.57 0.80 19.11
CA GLU A 9 -14.54 -0.07 18.43
C GLU A 9 -13.96 -0.57 17.12
N HIS A 10 -14.11 -1.86 16.86
CA HIS A 10 -13.65 -2.47 15.61
C HIS A 10 -14.62 -3.56 15.14
N GLN A 11 -14.70 -3.70 13.83
CA GLN A 11 -15.48 -4.74 13.17
C GLN A 11 -14.57 -5.51 12.21
N VAL A 12 -14.81 -6.82 12.09
CA VAL A 12 -14.14 -7.69 11.14
C VAL A 12 -15.13 -8.11 10.07
N VAL A 13 -14.81 -7.80 8.82
CA VAL A 13 -15.61 -8.15 7.65
C VAL A 13 -14.79 -9.08 6.76
N THR A 14 -15.35 -10.22 6.39
CA THR A 14 -14.78 -11.10 5.36
C THR A 14 -15.36 -10.68 4.02
N ALA A 15 -14.51 -10.13 3.15
CA ALA A 15 -14.91 -9.67 1.84
C ALA A 15 -13.75 -9.74 0.84
N ASP A 16 -14.09 -9.81 -0.45
CA ASP A 16 -13.16 -9.55 -1.54
C ASP A 16 -13.03 -8.02 -1.69
N THR A 17 -11.89 -7.47 -1.31
CA THR A 17 -11.66 -6.03 -1.35
C THR A 17 -11.53 -5.44 -2.77
N THR A 18 -11.46 -6.28 -3.80
CA THR A 18 -11.66 -5.83 -5.19
C THR A 18 -13.13 -5.53 -5.50
N ARG A 19 -14.05 -6.04 -4.63
CA ARG A 19 -15.50 -5.80 -4.65
C ARG A 19 -15.96 -5.48 -3.24
N PRO A 20 -15.66 -4.28 -2.72
CA PRO A 20 -15.88 -3.94 -1.32
C PRO A 20 -17.37 -4.04 -0.94
N ALA A 21 -17.63 -4.53 0.27
CA ALA A 21 -18.97 -4.67 0.84
C ALA A 21 -19.53 -3.37 1.48
N TRP A 22 -18.82 -2.25 1.33
CA TRP A 22 -19.20 -0.94 1.85
C TRP A 22 -19.38 0.07 0.73
N ALA A 23 -20.10 1.15 1.01
CA ALA A 23 -20.35 2.23 0.07
C ALA A 23 -19.05 3.03 -0.24
N PRO A 24 -18.92 3.63 -1.43
CA PRO A 24 -17.85 4.59 -1.70
C PRO A 24 -17.84 5.74 -0.70
N GLY A 25 -16.65 6.20 -0.32
CA GLY A 25 -16.49 7.34 0.59
C GLY A 25 -16.83 7.04 2.06
N SER A 26 -16.91 5.77 2.46
CA SER A 26 -17.28 5.38 3.83
C SER A 26 -16.21 5.64 4.89
N PHE A 27 -14.97 5.87 4.50
CA PHE A 27 -13.84 5.94 5.43
C PHE A 27 -13.08 7.27 5.34
N ASP A 28 -12.57 7.73 6.48
CA ASP A 28 -11.64 8.85 6.55
C ASP A 28 -10.23 8.46 6.12
N ARG A 29 -9.84 7.24 6.48
CA ARG A 29 -8.51 6.68 6.22
C ARG A 29 -8.62 5.20 5.85
N VAL A 30 -7.83 4.79 4.87
CA VAL A 30 -7.74 3.40 4.42
C VAL A 30 -6.28 3.00 4.38
N LEU A 31 -5.94 1.89 5.01
CA LEU A 31 -4.66 1.21 4.81
C LEU A 31 -4.89 0.00 3.91
N VAL A 32 -4.16 -0.08 2.82
CA VAL A 32 -4.15 -1.24 1.95
C VAL A 32 -2.75 -1.85 1.92
N ASP A 33 -2.59 -2.99 2.60
CA ASP A 33 -1.39 -3.83 2.54
C ASP A 33 -1.62 -4.88 1.45
N VAL A 34 -0.98 -4.68 0.30
CA VAL A 34 -1.28 -5.47 -0.89
C VAL A 34 -0.48 -6.76 -0.96
N PRO A 35 -1.06 -7.84 -1.48
CA PRO A 35 -0.30 -9.04 -1.80
C PRO A 35 0.77 -8.70 -2.85
N CYS A 36 2.00 -9.18 -2.61
CA CYS A 36 3.16 -8.87 -3.44
C CYS A 36 4.10 -10.08 -3.54
N THR A 37 5.18 -9.94 -4.28
CA THR A 37 6.23 -10.98 -4.35
C THR A 37 6.89 -11.24 -3.00
N GLY A 38 6.85 -10.29 -2.06
CA GLY A 38 7.47 -10.41 -0.75
C GLY A 38 9.01 -10.36 -0.77
N LEU A 39 9.60 -9.81 -1.84
CA LEU A 39 11.06 -9.71 -1.97
C LEU A 39 11.70 -8.87 -0.85
N GLY A 40 10.94 -7.97 -0.25
CA GLY A 40 11.41 -7.18 0.90
C GLY A 40 11.50 -7.95 2.21
N ALA A 41 10.82 -9.10 2.31
CA ALA A 41 10.75 -9.92 3.52
C ALA A 41 11.73 -11.12 3.52
N LEU A 42 12.68 -11.17 2.59
CA LEU A 42 13.62 -12.30 2.42
C LEU A 42 14.46 -12.59 3.67
N ARG A 43 14.72 -11.59 4.52
CA ARG A 43 15.44 -11.80 5.79
C ARG A 43 14.64 -12.68 6.76
N ARG A 44 13.31 -12.64 6.73
CA ARG A 44 12.40 -13.44 7.57
C ARG A 44 11.86 -14.68 6.84
N ARG A 45 11.87 -14.64 5.51
CA ARG A 45 11.35 -15.70 4.63
C ARG A 45 12.34 -16.01 3.52
N PRO A 46 13.53 -16.53 3.84
CA PRO A 46 14.60 -16.77 2.86
C PRO A 46 14.20 -17.76 1.77
N GLU A 47 13.26 -18.66 2.08
CA GLU A 47 12.71 -19.63 1.10
C GLU A 47 11.97 -18.95 -0.07
N ALA A 48 11.49 -17.74 0.10
CA ALA A 48 10.83 -16.99 -0.97
C ALA A 48 11.77 -16.76 -2.17
N ARG A 49 13.09 -16.66 -1.95
CA ARG A 49 14.11 -16.54 -3.01
C ARG A 49 13.99 -17.65 -4.06
N TRP A 50 13.69 -18.87 -3.62
CA TRP A 50 13.63 -20.06 -4.48
C TRP A 50 12.24 -20.29 -5.10
N ARG A 51 11.21 -19.67 -4.52
CA ARG A 51 9.81 -19.84 -4.95
C ARG A 51 9.33 -18.75 -5.90
N ARG A 52 9.94 -17.56 -5.85
CA ARG A 52 9.51 -16.42 -6.67
C ARG A 52 10.14 -16.45 -8.05
N ARG A 53 9.33 -16.09 -9.05
CA ARG A 53 9.70 -16.01 -10.45
C ARG A 53 9.39 -14.61 -10.99
N PRO A 54 10.06 -14.12 -12.04
CA PRO A 54 9.73 -12.84 -12.67
C PRO A 54 8.26 -12.72 -13.07
N ALA A 55 7.61 -13.80 -13.53
CA ALA A 55 6.21 -13.85 -13.88
C ALA A 55 5.25 -13.54 -12.68
N ASP A 56 5.70 -13.68 -11.43
CA ASP A 56 4.88 -13.31 -10.27
C ASP A 56 4.61 -11.81 -10.22
N LEU A 57 5.52 -10.97 -10.73
CA LEU A 57 5.32 -9.52 -10.84
C LEU A 57 4.12 -9.20 -11.74
N GLU A 58 4.05 -9.87 -12.90
CA GLU A 58 2.95 -9.69 -13.85
C GLU A 58 1.61 -10.15 -13.26
N ARG A 59 1.65 -11.19 -12.43
CA ARG A 59 0.47 -11.73 -11.76
C ARG A 59 -0.07 -10.81 -10.68
N PHE A 60 0.79 -10.19 -9.86
CA PHE A 60 0.36 -9.34 -8.76
C PHE A 60 0.00 -7.91 -9.18
N ALA A 61 0.63 -7.37 -10.20
CA ALA A 61 0.45 -5.99 -10.60
C ALA A 61 -1.01 -5.59 -10.91
N PRO A 62 -1.84 -6.38 -11.64
CA PRO A 62 -3.25 -6.06 -11.83
C PRO A 62 -4.04 -5.99 -10.52
N LEU A 63 -3.84 -6.99 -9.64
CA LEU A 63 -4.51 -7.06 -8.34
C LEU A 63 -4.14 -5.87 -7.44
N GLN A 64 -2.87 -5.50 -7.39
CA GLN A 64 -2.41 -4.35 -6.62
C GLN A 64 -3.04 -3.03 -7.10
N ARG A 65 -3.15 -2.86 -8.43
CA ARG A 65 -3.84 -1.69 -9.00
C ARG A 65 -5.33 -1.67 -8.66
N ASP A 66 -6.00 -2.81 -8.72
CA ASP A 66 -7.42 -2.91 -8.39
C ASP A 66 -7.67 -2.63 -6.91
N LEU A 67 -6.86 -3.19 -6.01
CA LEU A 67 -6.95 -2.93 -4.57
C LEU A 67 -6.73 -1.44 -4.25
N LEU A 68 -5.71 -0.80 -4.83
CA LEU A 68 -5.47 0.62 -4.61
C LEU A 68 -6.60 1.49 -5.18
N ARG A 69 -7.15 1.14 -6.35
CA ARG A 69 -8.31 1.82 -6.94
C ARG A 69 -9.52 1.74 -6.02
N GLN A 70 -9.81 0.56 -5.46
CA GLN A 70 -10.92 0.40 -4.53
C GLN A 70 -10.68 1.11 -3.20
N ALA A 71 -9.44 1.16 -2.72
CA ALA A 71 -9.09 1.94 -1.53
C ALA A 71 -9.36 3.44 -1.74
N LEU A 72 -9.00 4.00 -2.90
CA LEU A 72 -9.31 5.40 -3.26
C LEU A 72 -10.82 5.67 -3.37
N ARG A 73 -11.59 4.71 -3.86
CA ARG A 73 -13.06 4.81 -3.89
C ARG A 73 -13.67 4.74 -2.49
N SER A 74 -13.08 3.94 -1.61
CA SER A 74 -13.58 3.71 -0.26
C SER A 74 -13.36 4.89 0.68
N VAL A 75 -12.32 5.68 0.47
CA VAL A 75 -12.06 6.88 1.27
C VAL A 75 -12.89 8.06 0.75
N ARG A 76 -13.40 8.91 1.68
CA ARG A 76 -14.14 10.13 1.31
C ARG A 76 -13.22 11.19 0.66
N PRO A 77 -13.76 12.19 -0.04
CA PRO A 77 -12.99 13.36 -0.45
C PRO A 77 -12.28 14.01 0.75
N GLY A 78 -11.00 14.37 0.60
CA GLY A 78 -10.13 14.86 1.68
C GLY A 78 -9.53 13.77 2.56
N GLY A 79 -10.00 12.53 2.47
CA GLY A 79 -9.44 11.40 3.20
C GLY A 79 -8.15 10.87 2.59
N VAL A 80 -7.47 9.98 3.32
CA VAL A 80 -6.12 9.50 2.96
C VAL A 80 -6.09 7.98 2.83
N VAL A 81 -5.48 7.51 1.75
CA VAL A 81 -5.12 6.09 1.55
C VAL A 81 -3.64 5.91 1.80
N ALA A 82 -3.28 4.92 2.61
CA ALA A 82 -1.92 4.42 2.75
C ALA A 82 -1.78 3.12 1.95
N TYR A 83 -0.98 3.15 0.90
CA TYR A 83 -0.59 1.98 0.12
C TYR A 83 0.72 1.43 0.67
N ALA A 84 0.71 0.18 1.11
CA ALA A 84 1.87 -0.49 1.69
C ALA A 84 2.17 -1.82 0.97
N THR A 85 3.46 -2.15 0.84
CA THR A 85 3.91 -3.45 0.33
C THR A 85 5.29 -3.80 0.86
N CYS A 86 5.51 -5.09 1.14
CA CYS A 86 6.83 -5.62 1.50
C CYS A 86 7.63 -6.03 0.25
N SER A 87 7.69 -5.14 -0.74
CA SER A 87 8.51 -5.30 -1.94
C SER A 87 9.29 -4.00 -2.24
N PRO A 88 10.57 -4.09 -2.59
CA PRO A 88 11.34 -2.95 -3.10
C PRO A 88 11.21 -2.81 -4.63
N HIS A 89 10.50 -3.71 -5.31
CA HIS A 89 10.48 -3.74 -6.77
C HIS A 89 9.62 -2.59 -7.34
N PRO A 90 10.13 -1.77 -8.28
CA PRO A 90 9.39 -0.63 -8.84
C PRO A 90 8.02 -0.98 -9.41
N ALA A 91 7.87 -2.16 -10.02
CA ALA A 91 6.59 -2.62 -10.58
C ALA A 91 5.50 -2.91 -9.54
N GLU A 92 5.87 -3.10 -8.25
CA GLU A 92 4.96 -3.32 -7.13
C GLU A 92 4.82 -2.09 -6.22
N THR A 93 5.57 -1.04 -6.50
CA THR A 93 5.65 0.20 -5.70
C THR A 93 5.23 1.41 -6.52
N ARG A 94 6.15 2.25 -6.93
CA ARG A 94 5.89 3.52 -7.63
C ARG A 94 5.08 3.33 -8.91
N ALA A 95 5.31 2.29 -9.68
CA ALA A 95 4.58 2.07 -10.93
C ALA A 95 3.09 1.81 -10.68
N VAL A 96 2.73 1.03 -9.65
CA VAL A 96 1.33 0.80 -9.27
C VAL A 96 0.66 2.12 -8.90
N VAL A 97 1.29 2.92 -8.04
CA VAL A 97 0.76 4.21 -7.58
C VAL A 97 0.54 5.16 -8.77
N GLN A 98 1.56 5.33 -9.61
CA GLN A 98 1.48 6.21 -10.78
C GLN A 98 0.42 5.77 -11.79
N ASP A 99 0.31 4.46 -12.04
CA ASP A 99 -0.69 3.90 -12.96
C ASP A 99 -2.11 4.17 -12.45
N VAL A 100 -2.35 3.94 -11.15
CA VAL A 100 -3.66 4.16 -10.55
C VAL A 100 -4.02 5.64 -10.53
N LEU A 101 -3.11 6.54 -10.12
CA LEU A 101 -3.35 7.99 -10.14
C LEU A 101 -3.70 8.49 -11.54
N ARG A 102 -3.03 8.00 -12.58
CA ARG A 102 -3.37 8.34 -13.97
C ARG A 102 -4.75 7.81 -14.37
N ALA A 103 -5.03 6.54 -14.04
CA ALA A 103 -6.27 5.88 -14.44
C ALA A 103 -7.51 6.46 -13.74
N THR A 104 -7.38 6.87 -12.46
CA THR A 104 -8.50 7.35 -11.65
C THR A 104 -8.68 8.87 -11.67
N ARG A 105 -7.87 9.60 -12.43
CA ARG A 105 -7.82 11.07 -12.44
C ARG A 105 -9.18 11.76 -12.58
N ARG A 106 -10.12 11.14 -13.31
CA ARG A 106 -11.46 11.71 -13.56
C ARG A 106 -12.52 11.24 -12.56
N GLU A 107 -12.37 10.03 -12.01
CA GLU A 107 -13.40 9.41 -11.15
C GLU A 107 -13.12 9.59 -9.65
N THR A 108 -11.88 9.38 -9.25
CA THR A 108 -11.42 9.51 -7.87
C THR A 108 -10.04 10.17 -7.88
N PRO A 109 -9.97 11.48 -8.21
CA PRO A 109 -8.70 12.18 -8.25
C PRO A 109 -8.02 12.16 -6.88
N ALA A 110 -6.73 11.94 -6.89
CA ALA A 110 -5.91 11.91 -5.69
C ALA A 110 -4.51 12.47 -5.97
N GLU A 111 -3.86 12.93 -4.93
CA GLU A 111 -2.51 13.47 -4.96
C GLU A 111 -1.61 12.77 -3.92
N PRO A 112 -0.31 12.61 -4.21
CA PRO A 112 0.64 12.12 -3.22
C PRO A 112 0.78 13.09 -2.04
N VAL A 113 0.86 12.52 -0.84
CA VAL A 113 1.20 13.24 0.40
C VAL A 113 2.54 12.76 0.90
N ASP A 114 3.39 13.65 1.36
CA ASP A 114 4.69 13.28 1.88
C ASP A 114 4.53 12.40 3.15
N ALA A 115 4.97 11.14 3.04
CA ALA A 115 4.91 10.17 4.11
C ALA A 115 6.10 10.24 5.08
N ARG A 116 7.20 10.89 4.71
CA ARG A 116 8.45 10.94 5.48
C ARG A 116 8.28 11.59 6.86
N PRO A 117 7.50 12.67 7.03
CA PRO A 117 7.27 13.26 8.34
C PRO A 117 6.59 12.33 9.35
N LEU A 118 5.95 11.23 8.92
CA LEU A 118 5.36 10.25 9.83
C LEU A 118 6.38 9.31 10.48
N LEU A 119 7.59 9.25 9.93
CA LEU A 119 8.67 8.36 10.39
C LEU A 119 9.79 9.19 11.02
N LEU A 120 9.44 9.93 12.07
CA LEU A 120 10.37 10.80 12.77
C LEU A 120 11.61 10.04 13.27
N GLY A 121 12.79 10.59 12.99
CA GLY A 121 14.07 10.01 13.42
C GLY A 121 14.56 8.81 12.59
N VAL A 122 13.84 8.43 11.53
CA VAL A 122 14.29 7.41 10.58
C VAL A 122 15.01 8.10 9.41
N PRO A 123 16.31 7.85 9.21
CA PRO A 123 17.07 8.50 8.13
C PRO A 123 16.81 7.82 6.77
N GLU A 124 17.26 8.45 5.69
CA GLU A 124 17.36 7.84 4.35
C GLU A 124 16.07 7.23 3.80
N LEU A 125 14.94 7.91 4.03
CA LEU A 125 13.61 7.44 3.61
C LEU A 125 13.34 7.53 2.09
N GLY A 126 14.26 8.13 1.34
CA GLY A 126 14.15 8.38 -0.11
C GLY A 126 13.89 9.84 -0.45
N ASP A 127 13.94 10.18 -1.73
CA ASP A 127 13.88 11.57 -2.23
C ASP A 127 12.47 12.07 -2.55
N GLY A 128 11.51 11.15 -2.71
CA GLY A 128 10.12 11.46 -3.08
C GLY A 128 9.19 11.58 -1.88
N PRO A 129 7.89 11.78 -2.09
CA PRO A 129 6.89 11.77 -1.04
C PRO A 129 6.66 10.35 -0.47
N ASP A 130 7.05 9.32 -1.22
CA ASP A 130 6.97 7.93 -0.79
C ASP A 130 8.14 7.56 0.12
N VAL A 131 7.93 6.57 0.97
CA VAL A 131 8.96 6.00 1.83
C VAL A 131 9.37 4.63 1.31
N GLN A 132 10.68 4.38 1.25
CA GLN A 132 11.25 3.07 1.00
C GLN A 132 12.20 2.71 2.14
N LEU A 133 11.83 1.70 2.92
CA LEU A 133 12.70 1.13 3.94
C LEU A 133 13.58 0.02 3.34
N TRP A 134 14.79 -0.12 3.87
CA TRP A 134 15.77 -1.09 3.43
C TRP A 134 16.35 -1.89 4.60
N PRO A 135 16.53 -3.22 4.49
CA PRO A 135 17.06 -4.04 5.58
C PRO A 135 18.44 -3.60 6.07
N HIS A 136 19.31 -3.18 5.17
CA HIS A 136 20.69 -2.79 5.48
C HIS A 136 20.81 -1.39 6.10
N LEU A 137 19.82 -0.52 5.91
CA LEU A 137 19.79 0.84 6.48
C LEU A 137 18.94 0.92 7.74
N HIS A 138 17.81 0.23 7.75
CA HIS A 138 16.77 0.41 8.76
C HIS A 138 16.56 -0.80 9.67
N GLY A 139 17.24 -1.93 9.39
CA GLY A 139 17.06 -3.16 10.17
C GLY A 139 15.68 -3.82 10.07
N THR A 140 14.84 -3.37 9.12
CA THR A 140 13.47 -3.84 8.88
C THR A 140 13.38 -4.66 7.60
N ASP A 141 12.20 -5.13 7.25
CA ASP A 141 11.93 -5.59 5.88
C ASP A 141 12.02 -4.40 4.91
N ALA A 142 12.27 -4.68 3.63
CA ALA A 142 12.16 -3.64 2.62
C ALA A 142 10.68 -3.32 2.39
N MET A 143 10.20 -2.29 3.07
CA MET A 143 8.81 -1.83 3.00
C MET A 143 8.72 -0.57 2.16
N TYR A 144 7.69 -0.51 1.32
CA TYR A 144 7.31 0.70 0.61
C TYR A 144 6.00 1.23 1.18
N LEU A 145 5.91 2.55 1.34
CA LEU A 145 4.71 3.25 1.78
C LEU A 145 4.49 4.48 0.92
N SER A 146 3.29 4.62 0.37
CA SER A 146 2.81 5.82 -0.31
C SER A 146 1.51 6.30 0.32
N LEU A 147 1.41 7.60 0.60
CA LEU A 147 0.19 8.23 1.08
C LEU A 147 -0.47 9.02 -0.05
N LEU A 148 -1.76 8.80 -0.24
CA LEU A 148 -2.54 9.44 -1.29
C LEU A 148 -3.77 10.12 -0.67
N ARG A 149 -3.92 11.44 -0.85
CA ARG A 149 -5.12 12.17 -0.45
C ARG A 149 -6.09 12.22 -1.61
N ARG A 150 -7.32 11.77 -1.38
CA ARG A 150 -8.40 11.93 -2.35
C ARG A 150 -8.84 13.39 -2.39
N THR A 151 -8.87 14.01 -3.58
CA THR A 151 -9.17 15.44 -3.77
C THR A 151 -10.61 15.71 -4.26
N GLY A 152 -11.29 14.70 -4.78
CA GLY A 152 -12.67 14.82 -5.27
C GLY A 152 -13.42 13.49 -5.30
#